data_45f2e1fc51d1b23decff1765f4596c2e
#
_entry.id   45f2e1fc51d1b23decff1765f4596c2e
#
_cell.length_a   1.000
_cell.length_b   1.000
_cell.length_c   1.000
_cell.angle_alpha   90.00
_cell.angle_beta   90.00
_cell.angle_gamma   90.00
#
_symmetry.space_group_name_H-M   'P 1'
#
loop_
_entity.id
_entity.type
_entity.pdbx_description
1 polymer ?
#
loop_
_entity_poly.entity_id
_entity_poly.type
_entity_poly.pdbx_seq_one_letter_code
_entity_poly.pdbx_strand_id
1 'polypeptide(L)'
;ESSAASDVYKRQVKGVTLENENIVMFPDAPTERGVKHINELIQAAENGFDAYILFIIQMNQVKYLIPNYETHREFGEALHLAKQKGVKILAYDCIVKENEITAHDPIKVFTENMI
;
A
#
# COMPACT_ATOMS: atom_id res chain seq x y z
N GLU A 1 6.72 20.66 2.49
CA GLU A 1 7.64 19.86 3.03
C GLU A 1 8.66 19.30 2.02
N SER A 2 9.69 19.99 1.90
CA SER A 2 10.72 19.62 0.96
C SER A 2 12.05 19.66 1.70
N SER A 3 12.62 18.49 1.90
CA SER A 3 13.91 18.38 2.56
C SER A 3 14.80 17.53 1.67
N ALA A 4 16.07 17.52 1.95
CA ALA A 4 17.00 16.67 1.21
C ALA A 4 16.57 15.20 1.30
N ALA A 5 16.02 14.79 2.44
CA ALA A 5 15.56 13.43 2.60
C ALA A 5 14.40 13.10 1.68
N SER A 6 13.49 14.05 1.42
CA SER A 6 12.37 13.78 0.54
C SER A 6 12.77 13.72 -0.93
N ASP A 7 13.97 14.16 -1.26
CA ASP A 7 14.49 14.04 -2.63
C ASP A 7 15.05 12.65 -2.90
N VAL A 8 15.31 11.85 -1.86
CA VAL A 8 15.92 10.54 -2.00
C VAL A 8 14.89 9.43 -2.08
N TYR A 9 13.70 9.65 -1.55
CA TYR A 9 12.66 8.63 -1.58
C TYR A 9 11.28 9.27 -1.73
N LYS A 10 10.34 8.46 -2.19
CA LYS A 10 8.94 8.84 -2.30
C LYS A 10 8.10 7.85 -1.52
N ARG A 11 7.05 8.33 -0.88
CA ARG A 11 6.24 7.52 0.00
C ARG A 11 4.77 7.90 -0.12
N GLN A 12 3.93 6.88 -0.15
CA GLN A 12 2.48 7.06 -0.10
C GLN A 12 1.94 6.24 1.06
N VAL A 13 1.02 6.82 1.82
CA VAL A 13 0.41 6.17 2.96
C VAL A 13 -1.07 5.98 2.66
N LYS A 14 -1.56 4.76 2.84
CA LYS A 14 -2.95 4.40 2.58
C LYS A 14 -3.58 3.81 3.83
N GLY A 15 -4.72 4.36 4.27
CA GLY A 15 -5.48 3.77 5.34
C GLY A 15 -6.40 2.68 4.78
N VAL A 16 -6.47 1.55 5.46
CA VAL A 16 -7.22 0.40 4.97
C VAL A 16 -8.12 -0.12 6.07
N THR A 17 -9.39 -0.31 5.75
CA THR A 17 -10.37 -0.84 6.70
C THR A 17 -11.17 -2.01 6.15
N LEU A 18 -11.14 -2.26 4.83
CA LEU A 18 -11.91 -3.35 4.24
C LEU A 18 -11.28 -4.68 4.58
N GLU A 19 -12.11 -5.63 5.01
CA GLU A 19 -11.62 -6.91 5.46
C GLU A 19 -12.63 -8.01 5.11
N ASN A 20 -12.12 -9.23 4.85
CA ASN A 20 -12.93 -10.42 4.64
C ASN A 20 -12.15 -11.60 5.19
N GLU A 21 -12.66 -12.21 6.30
CA GLU A 21 -12.03 -13.36 6.92
C GLU A 21 -10.57 -13.12 7.30
N ASN A 22 -10.31 -11.92 7.83
CA ASN A 22 -8.97 -11.48 8.26
C ASN A 22 -8.00 -11.27 7.10
N ILE A 23 -8.51 -11.27 5.88
CA ILE A 23 -7.75 -10.90 4.69
C ILE A 23 -8.19 -9.50 4.28
N VAL A 24 -7.24 -8.60 4.22
CA VAL A 24 -7.53 -7.20 3.90
C VAL A 24 -7.36 -6.99 2.40
N MET A 25 -8.35 -6.33 1.80
CA MET A 25 -8.32 -6.02 0.38
C MET A 25 -8.38 -4.52 0.17
N PHE A 26 -7.62 -4.02 -0.77
CA PHE A 26 -7.61 -2.61 -1.13
C PHE A 26 -7.54 -2.48 -2.65
N PRO A 27 -8.29 -1.59 -3.26
CA PRO A 27 -9.19 -0.60 -2.65
C PRO A 27 -10.60 -1.17 -2.46
N ASP A 28 -11.42 -0.48 -1.69
CA ASP A 28 -12.82 -0.86 -1.50
C ASP A 28 -13.73 -0.23 -2.55
N ALA A 29 -13.18 0.67 -3.36
CA ALA A 29 -13.87 1.31 -4.47
C ALA A 29 -12.81 1.67 -5.53
N PRO A 30 -13.20 1.83 -6.81
CA PRO A 30 -12.22 2.23 -7.81
C PRO A 30 -11.54 3.54 -7.45
N THR A 31 -10.23 3.60 -7.67
CA THR A 31 -9.43 4.75 -7.29
C THR A 31 -8.40 5.08 -8.38
N GLU A 32 -8.77 5.97 -9.28
CA GLU A 32 -7.84 6.43 -10.32
C GLU A 32 -6.68 7.19 -9.69
N ARG A 33 -6.95 7.89 -8.60
CA ARG A 33 -5.91 8.61 -7.88
C ARG A 33 -4.88 7.64 -7.31
N GLY A 34 -5.33 6.48 -6.82
CA GLY A 34 -4.41 5.47 -6.32
C GLY A 34 -3.52 4.94 -7.42
N VAL A 35 -4.07 4.69 -8.61
CA VAL A 35 -3.29 4.23 -9.75
C VAL A 35 -2.26 5.30 -10.13
N LYS A 36 -2.67 6.55 -10.17
CA LYS A 36 -1.76 7.64 -10.50
C LYS A 36 -0.60 7.71 -9.52
N HIS A 37 -0.89 7.58 -8.23
CA HIS A 37 0.14 7.60 -7.20
C HIS A 37 1.13 6.45 -7.38
N ILE A 38 0.63 5.26 -7.71
CA ILE A 38 1.50 4.11 -7.92
C ILE A 38 2.40 4.34 -9.13
N ASN A 39 1.85 4.89 -10.21
CA ASN A 39 2.65 5.17 -11.40
C ASN A 39 3.73 6.20 -11.10
N GLU A 40 3.44 7.18 -10.26
CA GLU A 40 4.45 8.16 -9.84
C GLU A 40 5.56 7.50 -9.04
N LEU A 41 5.21 6.54 -8.19
CA LEU A 41 6.21 5.80 -7.43
C LEU A 41 7.08 4.93 -8.34
N ILE A 42 6.48 4.33 -9.36
CA ILE A 42 7.25 3.56 -10.33
C ILE A 42 8.26 4.45 -11.03
N GLN A 43 7.83 5.63 -11.47
CA GLN A 43 8.75 6.57 -12.11
C GLN A 43 9.88 6.98 -11.17
N ALA A 44 9.54 7.23 -9.91
CA ALA A 44 10.57 7.59 -8.93
C ALA A 44 11.59 6.47 -8.77
N ALA A 45 11.12 5.23 -8.69
CA ALA A 45 12.03 4.09 -8.55
C ALA A 45 12.92 3.95 -9.78
N GLU A 46 12.36 4.17 -10.97
CA GLU A 46 13.14 4.08 -12.19
C GLU A 46 14.18 5.19 -12.31
N ASN A 47 13.97 6.29 -11.60
CA ASN A 47 14.91 7.40 -11.59
C ASN A 47 15.87 7.33 -10.41
N GLY A 48 15.94 6.21 -9.71
CA GLY A 48 16.92 5.99 -8.68
C GLY A 48 16.50 6.38 -7.28
N PHE A 49 15.25 6.81 -7.08
CA PHE A 49 14.75 7.09 -5.75
C PHE A 49 14.29 5.81 -5.08
N ASP A 50 14.37 5.80 -3.75
CA ASP A 50 13.74 4.73 -2.98
C ASP A 50 12.27 5.05 -2.84
N ALA A 51 11.43 4.22 -3.45
CA ALA A 51 9.98 4.46 -3.47
C ALA A 51 9.27 3.42 -2.61
N TYR A 52 8.30 3.88 -1.83
CA TYR A 52 7.56 3.05 -0.90
C TYR A 52 6.08 3.34 -1.01
N ILE A 53 5.27 2.30 -0.82
CA ILE A 53 3.86 2.48 -0.52
C ILE A 53 3.60 1.77 0.79
N LEU A 54 2.90 2.46 1.70
CA LEU A 54 2.67 1.97 3.05
C LEU A 54 1.17 1.87 3.31
N PHE A 55 0.71 0.66 3.59
CA PHE A 55 -0.67 0.44 3.97
C PHE A 55 -0.76 0.35 5.49
N ILE A 56 -1.59 1.22 6.07
CA ILE A 56 -1.85 1.20 7.51
C ILE A 56 -3.22 0.56 7.71
N ILE A 57 -3.24 -0.59 8.35
CA ILE A 57 -4.45 -1.38 8.51
C ILE A 57 -4.96 -1.17 9.92
N GLN A 58 -6.13 -0.54 10.04
CA GLN A 58 -6.69 -0.20 11.34
C GLN A 58 -7.53 -1.34 11.90
N MET A 59 -6.93 -2.53 11.90
CA MET A 59 -7.54 -3.75 12.40
C MET A 59 -6.42 -4.62 12.94
N ASN A 60 -6.75 -5.56 13.82
CA ASN A 60 -5.76 -6.52 14.30
C ASN A 60 -6.08 -7.91 13.77
N GLN A 61 -5.16 -8.85 13.98
CA GLN A 61 -5.30 -10.24 13.54
C GLN A 61 -5.45 -10.38 12.03
N VAL A 62 -4.76 -9.54 11.28
CA VAL A 62 -4.79 -9.58 9.82
C VAL A 62 -3.79 -10.63 9.35
N LYS A 63 -4.23 -11.48 8.43
CA LYS A 63 -3.36 -12.50 7.85
C LYS A 63 -2.48 -11.94 6.77
N TYR A 64 -3.08 -11.23 5.81
CA TYR A 64 -2.32 -10.59 4.74
C TYR A 64 -3.21 -9.58 4.02
N LEU A 65 -2.57 -8.78 3.18
CA LEU A 65 -3.24 -7.78 2.36
C LEU A 65 -3.08 -8.15 0.90
N ILE A 66 -4.16 -8.05 0.12
CA ILE A 66 -4.13 -8.30 -1.31
C ILE A 66 -4.85 -7.16 -2.03
N PRO A 67 -4.49 -6.92 -3.30
CA PRO A 67 -5.24 -5.95 -4.11
C PRO A 67 -6.62 -6.52 -4.42
N ASN A 68 -7.61 -5.64 -4.46
CA ASN A 68 -8.96 -6.04 -4.79
C ASN A 68 -9.15 -5.95 -6.30
N TYR A 69 -8.73 -6.99 -7.01
CA TYR A 69 -8.80 -7.03 -8.47
C TYR A 69 -10.22 -6.96 -9.00
N GLU A 70 -11.18 -7.46 -8.23
CA GLU A 70 -12.59 -7.38 -8.64
C GLU A 70 -13.08 -5.95 -8.68
N THR A 71 -12.69 -5.17 -7.67
CA THR A 71 -13.15 -3.79 -7.55
C THR A 71 -12.42 -2.88 -8.53
N HIS A 72 -11.11 -3.08 -8.69
CA HIS A 72 -10.32 -2.21 -9.57
C HIS A 72 -9.09 -2.97 -10.05
N ARG A 73 -9.26 -3.67 -11.16
CA ARG A 73 -8.17 -4.49 -11.71
C ARG A 73 -6.93 -3.64 -12.02
N GLU A 74 -7.14 -2.46 -12.53
CA GLU A 74 -6.02 -1.58 -12.90
C GLU A 74 -5.15 -1.25 -11.71
N PHE A 75 -5.75 -1.05 -10.54
CA PHE A 75 -4.98 -0.80 -9.33
C PHE A 75 -4.12 -2.02 -8.97
N GLY A 76 -4.72 -3.20 -9.03
CA GLY A 76 -3.97 -4.43 -8.72
C GLY A 76 -2.80 -4.64 -9.67
N GLU A 77 -3.04 -4.43 -10.96
CA GLU A 77 -1.97 -4.56 -11.94
C GLU A 77 -0.88 -3.54 -11.74
N ALA A 78 -1.26 -2.30 -11.40
CA ALA A 78 -0.28 -1.25 -11.13
C ALA A 78 0.56 -1.59 -9.90
N LEU A 79 -0.08 -2.11 -8.86
CA LEU A 79 0.64 -2.47 -7.65
C LEU A 79 1.62 -3.61 -7.91
N HIS A 80 1.19 -4.61 -8.70
CA HIS A 80 2.06 -5.72 -9.05
C HIS A 80 3.26 -5.25 -9.86
N LEU A 81 3.02 -4.36 -10.83
CA LEU A 81 4.10 -3.78 -11.62
C LEU A 81 5.06 -2.98 -10.75
N ALA A 82 4.52 -2.23 -9.80
CA ALA A 82 5.33 -1.43 -8.89
C ALA A 82 6.30 -2.33 -8.12
N LYS A 83 5.82 -3.47 -7.64
CA LYS A 83 6.68 -4.41 -6.95
C LYS A 83 7.81 -4.89 -7.84
N GLN A 84 7.51 -5.18 -9.11
CA GLN A 84 8.51 -5.63 -10.07
C GLN A 84 9.53 -4.55 -10.39
N LYS A 85 9.13 -3.29 -10.31
CA LYS A 85 9.99 -2.15 -10.63
C LYS A 85 10.79 -1.65 -9.43
N GLY A 86 10.68 -2.31 -8.30
CA GLY A 86 11.49 -1.95 -7.15
C GLY A 86 10.82 -1.07 -6.12
N VAL A 87 9.54 -0.75 -6.30
CA VAL A 87 8.79 -0.04 -5.27
C VAL A 87 8.56 -0.99 -4.11
N LYS A 88 8.85 -0.55 -2.90
CA LYS A 88 8.65 -1.37 -1.71
C LYS A 88 7.23 -1.20 -1.22
N ILE A 89 6.54 -2.32 -1.06
CA ILE A 89 5.15 -2.34 -0.65
C ILE A 89 5.11 -2.91 0.76
N LEU A 90 4.71 -2.08 1.70
CA LEU A 90 4.71 -2.42 3.11
C LEU A 90 3.33 -2.27 3.69
N ALA A 91 3.00 -3.11 4.65
CA ALA A 91 1.73 -3.02 5.35
C ALA A 91 1.97 -3.33 6.82
N TYR A 92 1.28 -2.59 7.67
CA TYR A 92 1.33 -2.80 9.12
C TYR A 92 -0.08 -2.72 9.65
N ASP A 93 -0.42 -3.65 10.56
CA ASP A 93 -1.60 -3.42 11.36
C ASP A 93 -1.25 -2.38 12.42
N CYS A 94 -2.26 -1.81 13.04
CA CYS A 94 -1.98 -0.80 14.04
C CYS A 94 -2.94 -0.95 15.21
N ILE A 95 -2.47 -0.49 16.36
CA ILE A 95 -3.28 -0.42 17.56
C ILE A 95 -3.77 1.02 17.67
N VAL A 96 -5.10 1.17 17.73
CA VAL A 96 -5.72 2.47 17.86
C VAL A 96 -6.09 2.65 19.32
N LYS A 97 -5.50 3.63 19.96
CA LYS A 97 -5.84 4.01 21.32
C LYS A 97 -6.40 5.42 21.29
N GLU A 98 -6.87 5.86 22.45
CA GLU A 98 -7.66 7.06 22.58
C GLU A 98 -7.13 8.26 21.81
N ASN A 99 -5.85 8.49 21.83
CA ASN A 99 -5.26 9.66 21.17
C ASN A 99 -4.06 9.29 20.31
N GLU A 100 -3.94 8.03 19.93
CA GLU A 100 -2.77 7.66 19.14
C GLU A 100 -3.01 6.39 18.35
N ILE A 101 -2.29 6.29 17.24
CA ILE A 101 -2.24 5.08 16.41
C ILE A 101 -0.79 4.64 16.38
N THR A 102 -0.55 3.41 16.80
CA THR A 102 0.81 2.86 16.85
C THR A 102 0.91 1.67 15.92
N ALA A 103 1.89 1.69 15.03
CA ALA A 103 2.17 0.55 14.16
C ALA A 103 2.56 -0.64 15.05
N HIS A 104 2.01 -1.81 14.75
CA HIS A 104 2.16 -2.98 15.59
C HIS A 104 2.98 -4.06 14.90
N ASP A 105 2.40 -4.72 13.88
CA ASP A 105 3.09 -5.82 13.21
C ASP A 105 3.13 -5.62 11.71
N PRO A 106 4.22 -6.05 11.07
CA PRO A 106 4.24 -6.06 9.61
C PRO A 106 3.30 -7.14 9.08
N ILE A 107 2.62 -6.83 8.01
CA ILE A 107 1.64 -7.71 7.37
C ILE A 107 2.14 -8.04 5.97
N LYS A 108 2.05 -9.31 5.59
CA LYS A 108 2.44 -9.72 4.25
C LYS A 108 1.51 -9.11 3.20
N VAL A 109 2.10 -8.71 2.09
CA VAL A 109 1.35 -8.18 0.95
C VAL A 109 1.63 -9.05 -0.25
N PHE A 110 0.56 -9.59 -0.84
CA PHE A 110 0.66 -10.34 -2.09
C PHE A 110 0.00 -9.49 -3.17
N THR A 111 0.70 -9.27 -4.27
CA THR A 111 0.22 -8.37 -5.32
C THR A 111 -0.44 -9.08 -6.48
N GLU A 112 -0.38 -10.40 -6.52
CA GLU A 112 -1.03 -11.18 -7.56
C GLU A 112 -2.54 -11.20 -7.35
N ASN A 113 -3.26 -11.54 -8.42
CA ASN A 113 -4.70 -11.70 -8.34
C ASN A 113 -5.02 -13.00 -7.59
N MET A 114 -5.43 -12.87 -6.33
CA MET A 114 -5.73 -14.02 -5.48
C MET A 114 -7.22 -14.17 -5.19
N ILE A 115 -8.04 -13.45 -5.91
CA ILE A 115 -9.50 -13.50 -5.73
C ILE A 115 -10.12 -14.51 -6.69
#